data_2b6c1eee77c7ea43bad03312110c1c8f
#
_entry.id   2b6c1eee77c7ea43bad03312110c1c8f
#
_cell.length_a   1.000
_cell.length_b   1.000
_cell.length_c   1.000
_cell.angle_alpha   90.00
_cell.angle_beta   90.00
_cell.angle_gamma   90.00
#
_symmetry.space_group_name_H-M   'P 1'
#
loop_
_entity.id
_entity.type
_entity.pdbx_description
1 polymer ?
#
loop_
_entity_poly.entity_id
_entity_poly.type
_entity_poly.pdbx_seq_one_letter_code
_entity_poly.pdbx_strand_id
1 'polypeptide(L)'
;KYGNLIPSLAEDWSVSKDGLTYTYKLRKGVKWYTSDGEEYAEVKAKDFVTGLKHAADGKSDGLSLIQDSIKGLAEYVSGESNDFSTVGVKAVDDYTVEYTLNKPESFWNSKVTTATMLPVNEEFLNSKGSDYGAPTPSGILYNGPYFLKSLTSKSVIEYEKNPNYWDKDNVHIDKVKLSFWDGQDTGKLAENFKDGSFTMARLFPTSASYPELEKEFKDNIVYTPQDSTTYLVGTNIDRQSYKYTSKTTDEQKTSTKKALLNKDFRQALAFGFDRKAYASQVNGANGATKLLRNLFVPPTFVQADGKNFGEMVKDKLVTYGDEWS
;
A
#
# COMPACT_ATOMS: atom_id res chain seq x y z
N LYS A 1 3.58 12.98 -7.12
CA LYS A 1 3.74 13.38 -5.73
C LYS A 1 2.34 13.36 -5.10
N TYR A 2 2.13 12.63 -4.03
CA TYR A 2 0.86 12.54 -3.29
C TYR A 2 -0.34 12.15 -4.15
N GLY A 3 -0.32 10.94 -4.72
CA GLY A 3 -1.39 10.41 -5.55
C GLY A 3 -1.36 10.82 -7.01
N ASN A 4 -0.48 11.70 -7.42
CA ASN A 4 -0.25 11.96 -8.84
C ASN A 4 0.57 10.82 -9.44
N LEU A 5 0.01 10.19 -10.46
CA LEU A 5 0.67 9.13 -11.21
C LEU A 5 1.60 9.75 -12.27
N ILE A 6 2.72 9.09 -12.47
CA ILE A 6 3.69 9.45 -13.50
C ILE A 6 3.95 8.24 -14.41
N PRO A 7 4.34 8.45 -15.66
CA PRO A 7 4.77 7.38 -16.54
C PRO A 7 5.93 6.56 -15.93
N SER A 8 5.85 5.23 -16.09
CA SER A 8 6.90 4.28 -15.73
C SER A 8 7.04 3.23 -16.85
N LEU A 9 6.74 1.94 -16.59
CA LEU A 9 6.65 0.92 -17.65
C LEU A 9 5.58 1.28 -18.69
N ALA A 10 4.44 1.80 -18.26
CA ALA A 10 3.50 2.47 -19.17
C ALA A 10 3.94 3.92 -19.37
N GLU A 11 4.15 4.32 -20.62
CA GLU A 11 4.50 5.71 -20.98
C GLU A 11 3.25 6.57 -21.20
N ASP A 12 2.11 5.95 -21.52
CA ASP A 12 0.83 6.63 -21.73
C ASP A 12 -0.34 5.69 -21.41
N TRP A 13 -1.49 6.26 -21.10
CA TRP A 13 -2.72 5.51 -20.86
C TRP A 13 -3.97 6.32 -21.21
N SER A 14 -5.04 5.60 -21.53
CA SER A 14 -6.34 6.18 -21.82
C SER A 14 -7.46 5.36 -21.20
N VAL A 15 -8.64 5.97 -21.08
CA VAL A 15 -9.86 5.32 -20.61
C VAL A 15 -10.97 5.54 -21.62
N SER A 16 -11.80 4.53 -21.84
CA SER A 16 -12.98 4.59 -22.69
C SER A 16 -14.03 5.57 -22.14
N LYS A 17 -14.94 6.04 -22.98
CA LYS A 17 -15.99 7.02 -22.60
C LYS A 17 -16.91 6.53 -21.49
N ASP A 18 -17.14 5.22 -21.40
CA ASP A 18 -17.94 4.58 -20.36
C ASP A 18 -17.17 4.33 -19.06
N GLY A 19 -15.85 4.59 -19.06
CA GLY A 19 -14.99 4.40 -17.90
C GLY A 19 -14.67 2.93 -17.58
N LEU A 20 -14.97 2.00 -18.48
CA LEU A 20 -14.81 0.56 -18.23
C LEU A 20 -13.53 -0.02 -18.78
N THR A 21 -12.96 0.55 -19.83
CA THR A 21 -11.77 0.00 -20.48
C THR A 21 -10.59 0.96 -20.35
N TYR A 22 -9.51 0.47 -19.76
CA TYR A 22 -8.25 1.18 -19.56
C TYR A 22 -7.18 0.56 -20.46
N THR A 23 -6.56 1.37 -21.30
CA THR A 23 -5.53 0.96 -22.25
C THR A 23 -4.21 1.62 -21.89
N TYR A 24 -3.16 0.82 -21.70
CA TYR A 24 -1.80 1.26 -21.33
C TYR A 24 -0.85 0.98 -22.47
N LYS A 25 -0.07 2.00 -22.86
CA LYS A 25 1.01 1.89 -23.84
C LYS A 25 2.33 1.70 -23.10
N LEU A 26 2.96 0.57 -23.34
CA LEU A 26 4.22 0.21 -22.68
C LEU A 26 5.41 0.85 -23.36
N ARG A 27 6.40 1.19 -22.56
CA ARG A 27 7.72 1.62 -23.00
C ARG A 27 8.43 0.50 -23.74
N LYS A 28 8.88 0.77 -24.96
CA LYS A 28 9.65 -0.20 -25.77
C LYS A 28 11.09 -0.30 -25.31
N GLY A 29 11.71 -1.44 -25.52
CA GLY A 29 13.12 -1.67 -25.22
C GLY A 29 13.45 -1.89 -23.75
N VAL A 30 12.45 -1.91 -22.85
CA VAL A 30 12.68 -2.29 -21.45
C VAL A 30 12.92 -3.79 -21.38
N LYS A 31 14.00 -4.20 -20.68
CA LYS A 31 14.42 -5.58 -20.61
C LYS A 31 14.21 -6.21 -19.24
N TRP A 32 14.04 -7.52 -19.27
CA TRP A 32 14.21 -8.38 -18.12
C TRP A 32 15.67 -8.76 -17.96
N TYR A 33 16.16 -8.78 -16.72
CA TYR A 33 17.52 -9.15 -16.37
C TYR A 33 17.52 -10.25 -15.33
N THR A 34 18.52 -11.15 -15.41
CA THR A 34 18.84 -12.09 -14.33
C THR A 34 19.44 -11.35 -13.12
N SER A 35 19.59 -12.05 -11.99
CA SER A 35 20.25 -11.49 -10.79
C SER A 35 21.71 -11.07 -11.03
N ASP A 36 22.34 -11.62 -12.07
CA ASP A 36 23.72 -11.32 -12.44
C ASP A 36 23.82 -10.17 -13.46
N GLY A 37 22.66 -9.60 -13.85
CA GLY A 37 22.57 -8.47 -14.76
C GLY A 37 22.61 -8.86 -16.24
N GLU A 38 22.49 -10.13 -16.58
CA GLU A 38 22.39 -10.60 -17.97
C GLU A 38 20.99 -10.32 -18.52
N GLU A 39 20.93 -9.83 -19.76
CA GLU A 39 19.66 -9.64 -20.47
C GLU A 39 19.00 -10.99 -20.73
N TYR A 40 17.71 -11.11 -20.34
CA TYR A 40 16.93 -12.33 -20.51
C TYR A 40 15.92 -12.21 -21.66
N ALA A 41 15.09 -11.17 -21.64
CA ALA A 41 14.04 -10.93 -22.63
C ALA A 41 13.62 -9.45 -22.60
N GLU A 42 12.80 -9.03 -23.56
CA GLU A 42 12.12 -7.73 -23.52
C GLU A 42 10.79 -7.84 -22.78
N VAL A 43 10.46 -6.82 -21.97
CA VAL A 43 9.15 -6.72 -21.30
C VAL A 43 8.06 -6.49 -22.33
N LYS A 44 7.05 -7.33 -22.33
CA LYS A 44 5.93 -7.30 -23.27
C LYS A 44 4.59 -7.21 -22.55
N ALA A 45 3.55 -6.81 -23.26
CA ALA A 45 2.19 -6.73 -22.75
C ALA A 45 1.67 -8.06 -22.18
N LYS A 46 2.07 -9.19 -22.78
CA LYS A 46 1.72 -10.54 -22.29
C LYS A 46 2.23 -10.81 -20.87
N ASP A 47 3.33 -10.17 -20.45
CA ASP A 47 3.91 -10.38 -19.12
C ASP A 47 2.97 -9.87 -18.02
N PHE A 48 2.16 -8.83 -18.30
CA PHE A 48 1.13 -8.33 -17.39
C PHE A 48 -0.06 -9.31 -17.28
N VAL A 49 -0.43 -9.95 -18.38
CA VAL A 49 -1.46 -11.01 -18.39
C VAL A 49 -0.99 -12.21 -17.57
N THR A 50 0.27 -12.63 -17.79
CA THR A 50 0.91 -13.71 -17.02
C THR A 50 0.99 -13.36 -15.53
N GLY A 51 1.38 -12.14 -15.18
CA GLY A 51 1.48 -11.69 -13.79
C GLY A 51 0.15 -11.76 -13.05
N LEU A 52 -0.93 -11.24 -13.66
CA LEU A 52 -2.26 -11.32 -13.06
C LEU A 52 -2.77 -12.77 -12.95
N LYS A 53 -2.53 -13.59 -13.98
CA LYS A 53 -2.88 -15.01 -13.95
C LYS A 53 -2.15 -15.75 -12.84
N HIS A 54 -0.84 -15.53 -12.71
CA HIS A 54 -0.03 -16.15 -11.66
C HIS A 54 -0.53 -15.74 -10.25
N ALA A 55 -0.85 -14.46 -10.04
CA ALA A 55 -1.43 -14.00 -8.79
C ALA A 55 -2.79 -14.64 -8.50
N ALA A 56 -3.64 -14.80 -9.51
CA ALA A 56 -4.96 -15.42 -9.39
C ALA A 56 -4.87 -16.92 -9.09
N ASP A 57 -4.00 -17.67 -9.81
CA ASP A 57 -3.78 -19.10 -9.60
C ASP A 57 -3.21 -19.37 -8.19
N GLY A 58 -2.30 -18.50 -7.72
CA GLY A 58 -1.71 -18.56 -6.39
C GLY A 58 -2.61 -18.01 -5.27
N LYS A 59 -3.79 -17.49 -5.59
CA LYS A 59 -4.72 -16.84 -4.63
C LYS A 59 -4.03 -15.83 -3.72
N SER A 60 -3.24 -14.95 -4.33
CA SER A 60 -2.49 -13.90 -3.63
C SER A 60 -3.40 -13.01 -2.78
N ASP A 61 -2.98 -12.67 -1.57
CA ASP A 61 -3.73 -11.76 -0.67
C ASP A 61 -4.00 -10.38 -1.31
N GLY A 62 -3.09 -9.92 -2.19
CA GLY A 62 -3.24 -8.67 -2.92
C GLY A 62 -4.41 -8.61 -3.91
N LEU A 63 -4.99 -9.76 -4.26
CA LEU A 63 -6.18 -9.83 -5.14
C LEU A 63 -7.40 -9.14 -4.52
N SER A 64 -7.49 -9.08 -3.20
CA SER A 64 -8.59 -8.40 -2.48
C SER A 64 -8.78 -6.93 -2.90
N LEU A 65 -7.73 -6.29 -3.43
CA LEU A 65 -7.79 -4.91 -3.93
C LEU A 65 -8.39 -4.77 -5.33
N ILE A 66 -8.33 -5.84 -6.15
CA ILE A 66 -8.60 -5.76 -7.60
C ILE A 66 -9.61 -6.78 -8.12
N GLN A 67 -9.85 -7.88 -7.40
CA GLN A 67 -10.69 -8.98 -7.91
C GLN A 67 -12.11 -8.55 -8.26
N ASP A 68 -12.72 -7.66 -7.46
CA ASP A 68 -14.08 -7.16 -7.73
C ASP A 68 -14.11 -6.04 -8.79
N SER A 69 -12.95 -5.51 -9.16
CA SER A 69 -12.79 -4.46 -10.15
C SER A 69 -12.67 -5.00 -11.57
N ILE A 70 -11.79 -5.99 -11.77
CA ILE A 70 -11.51 -6.56 -13.09
C ILE A 70 -12.61 -7.55 -13.45
N LYS A 71 -13.19 -7.40 -14.63
CA LYS A 71 -14.25 -8.28 -15.16
C LYS A 71 -13.79 -9.74 -15.12
N GLY A 72 -14.63 -10.63 -14.59
CA GLY A 72 -14.39 -12.08 -14.58
C GLY A 72 -13.31 -12.56 -13.62
N LEU A 73 -12.59 -11.67 -12.93
CA LEU A 73 -11.50 -12.07 -12.05
C LEU A 73 -12.01 -12.72 -10.74
N ALA A 74 -13.10 -12.21 -10.16
CA ALA A 74 -13.69 -12.80 -8.95
C ALA A 74 -14.20 -14.21 -9.23
N GLU A 75 -14.87 -14.44 -10.35
CA GLU A 75 -15.36 -15.74 -10.79
C GLU A 75 -14.22 -16.73 -11.04
N TYR A 76 -13.10 -16.24 -11.61
CA TYR A 76 -11.91 -17.09 -11.80
C TYR A 76 -11.25 -17.47 -10.46
N VAL A 77 -11.06 -16.52 -9.56
CA VAL A 77 -10.43 -16.75 -8.24
C VAL A 77 -11.28 -17.64 -7.34
N SER A 78 -12.63 -17.51 -7.41
CA SER A 78 -13.56 -18.38 -6.66
C SER A 78 -13.65 -19.80 -7.22
N GLY A 79 -13.26 -20.02 -8.47
CA GLY A 79 -13.39 -21.29 -9.19
C GLY A 79 -14.75 -21.48 -9.86
N GLU A 80 -15.57 -20.45 -9.94
CA GLU A 80 -16.81 -20.45 -10.75
C GLU A 80 -16.49 -20.50 -12.25
N SER A 81 -15.35 -19.94 -12.64
CA SER A 81 -14.78 -20.06 -13.98
C SER A 81 -13.35 -20.60 -13.90
N ASN A 82 -13.01 -21.53 -14.81
CA ASN A 82 -11.64 -22.04 -14.96
C ASN A 82 -10.95 -21.49 -16.22
N ASP A 83 -11.62 -20.60 -16.95
CA ASP A 83 -11.10 -20.02 -18.18
C ASP A 83 -10.62 -18.59 -17.93
N PHE A 84 -9.27 -18.41 -17.82
CA PHE A 84 -8.67 -17.10 -17.61
C PHE A 84 -8.86 -16.15 -18.81
N SER A 85 -9.18 -16.65 -19.99
CA SER A 85 -9.45 -15.81 -21.17
C SER A 85 -10.71 -14.94 -21.01
N THR A 86 -11.59 -15.28 -20.06
CA THR A 86 -12.78 -14.50 -19.69
C THR A 86 -12.48 -13.33 -18.78
N VAL A 87 -11.27 -13.31 -18.18
CA VAL A 87 -10.82 -12.22 -17.30
C VAL A 87 -10.49 -10.98 -18.14
N GLY A 88 -10.91 -9.83 -17.64
CA GLY A 88 -10.77 -8.54 -18.32
C GLY A 88 -9.35 -7.99 -18.34
N VAL A 89 -8.38 -8.80 -18.78
CA VAL A 89 -7.00 -8.38 -19.06
C VAL A 89 -6.55 -9.01 -20.37
N LYS A 90 -5.93 -8.23 -21.25
CA LYS A 90 -5.35 -8.77 -22.47
C LYS A 90 -4.15 -7.96 -22.98
N ALA A 91 -3.24 -8.62 -23.64
CA ALA A 91 -2.26 -8.02 -24.53
C ALA A 91 -2.90 -7.79 -25.90
N VAL A 92 -3.12 -6.54 -26.26
CA VAL A 92 -3.70 -6.17 -27.58
C VAL A 92 -2.66 -6.34 -28.68
N ASP A 93 -1.43 -5.94 -28.36
CA ASP A 93 -0.23 -6.15 -29.12
C ASP A 93 0.96 -6.28 -28.15
N ASP A 94 2.19 -6.35 -28.64
CA ASP A 94 3.40 -6.52 -27.82
C ASP A 94 3.57 -5.42 -26.74
N TYR A 95 3.03 -4.22 -26.96
CA TYR A 95 3.24 -3.05 -26.11
C TYR A 95 1.95 -2.37 -25.66
N THR A 96 0.81 -3.06 -25.80
CA THR A 96 -0.50 -2.51 -25.38
C THR A 96 -1.21 -3.50 -24.47
N VAL A 97 -1.40 -3.10 -23.22
CA VAL A 97 -2.20 -3.84 -22.23
C VAL A 97 -3.55 -3.15 -22.06
N GLU A 98 -4.62 -3.95 -22.04
CA GLU A 98 -5.97 -3.47 -21.82
C GLU A 98 -6.59 -4.18 -20.61
N TYR A 99 -7.21 -3.39 -19.71
CA TYR A 99 -8.03 -3.89 -18.61
C TYR A 99 -9.48 -3.47 -18.79
N THR A 100 -10.39 -4.43 -18.61
CA THR A 100 -11.85 -4.18 -18.62
C THR A 100 -12.38 -4.35 -17.21
N LEU A 101 -13.09 -3.35 -16.70
CA LEU A 101 -13.65 -3.32 -15.36
C LEU A 101 -15.12 -3.71 -15.33
N ASN A 102 -15.60 -4.18 -14.17
CA ASN A 102 -17.02 -4.44 -13.90
C ASN A 102 -17.85 -3.17 -13.81
N LYS A 103 -17.25 -2.08 -13.35
CA LYS A 103 -17.87 -0.75 -13.18
C LYS A 103 -16.83 0.36 -13.34
N PRO A 104 -17.22 1.59 -13.67
CA PRO A 104 -16.28 2.70 -13.74
C PRO A 104 -15.64 2.98 -12.37
N GLU A 105 -14.32 3.08 -12.33
CA GLU A 105 -13.54 3.40 -11.13
C GLU A 105 -12.52 4.51 -11.44
N SER A 106 -12.82 5.75 -11.05
CA SER A 106 -11.93 6.90 -11.29
C SER A 106 -10.54 6.78 -10.64
N PHE A 107 -10.42 5.91 -9.63
CA PHE A 107 -9.18 5.61 -8.91
C PHE A 107 -8.47 4.33 -9.40
N TRP A 108 -8.93 3.71 -10.48
CA TRP A 108 -8.35 2.46 -11.02
C TRP A 108 -6.84 2.55 -11.22
N ASN A 109 -6.34 3.67 -11.77
CA ASN A 109 -4.92 3.87 -11.97
C ASN A 109 -4.06 3.78 -10.70
N SER A 110 -4.65 4.00 -9.52
CA SER A 110 -3.94 3.78 -8.25
C SER A 110 -3.79 2.28 -7.95
N LYS A 111 -4.75 1.44 -8.37
CA LYS A 111 -4.71 -0.01 -8.16
C LYS A 111 -3.65 -0.68 -9.01
N VAL A 112 -3.43 -0.23 -10.25
CA VAL A 112 -2.40 -0.80 -11.14
C VAL A 112 -0.97 -0.56 -10.66
N THR A 113 -0.76 0.30 -9.67
CA THR A 113 0.56 0.50 -9.04
C THR A 113 0.87 -0.51 -7.94
N THR A 114 -0.03 -1.42 -7.61
CA THR A 114 0.18 -2.44 -6.57
C THR A 114 1.02 -3.61 -7.09
N ALA A 115 1.72 -4.28 -6.18
CA ALA A 115 2.62 -5.39 -6.53
C ALA A 115 1.90 -6.53 -7.27
N THR A 116 0.61 -6.77 -6.99
CA THR A 116 -0.21 -7.81 -7.65
C THR A 116 -0.39 -7.56 -9.15
N MET A 117 -0.20 -6.31 -9.61
CA MET A 117 -0.34 -5.90 -11.01
C MET A 117 0.99 -5.85 -11.77
N LEU A 118 2.10 -6.25 -11.15
CA LEU A 118 3.41 -6.25 -11.79
C LEU A 118 3.50 -7.35 -12.86
N PRO A 119 4.27 -7.11 -13.94
CA PRO A 119 4.47 -8.10 -15.00
C PRO A 119 5.32 -9.28 -14.52
N VAL A 120 5.11 -10.44 -15.12
CA VAL A 120 5.88 -11.68 -14.90
C VAL A 120 6.19 -12.30 -16.26
N ASN A 121 7.45 -12.63 -16.50
CA ASN A 121 7.85 -13.31 -17.72
C ASN A 121 7.44 -14.79 -17.64
N GLU A 122 6.63 -15.25 -18.62
CA GLU A 122 6.04 -16.59 -18.64
C GLU A 122 7.07 -17.70 -18.77
N GLU A 123 8.06 -17.52 -19.63
CA GLU A 123 9.11 -18.52 -19.86
C GLU A 123 9.93 -18.74 -18.58
N PHE A 124 10.33 -17.65 -17.92
CA PHE A 124 11.05 -17.72 -16.67
C PHE A 124 10.20 -18.34 -15.54
N LEU A 125 8.94 -17.93 -15.42
CA LEU A 125 7.98 -18.50 -14.45
C LEU A 125 7.91 -20.03 -14.62
N ASN A 126 7.71 -20.50 -15.85
CA ASN A 126 7.62 -21.91 -16.15
C ASN A 126 8.95 -22.65 -15.91
N SER A 127 10.09 -22.02 -16.21
CA SER A 127 11.43 -22.62 -15.97
C SER A 127 11.73 -22.81 -14.49
N LYS A 128 11.17 -21.95 -13.62
CA LYS A 128 11.35 -22.03 -12.15
C LYS A 128 10.31 -22.92 -11.47
N GLY A 129 9.13 -23.03 -12.02
CA GLY A 129 8.03 -23.80 -11.41
C GLY A 129 7.76 -23.35 -9.96
N SER A 130 7.83 -24.30 -9.01
CA SER A 130 7.63 -24.03 -7.58
C SER A 130 8.69 -23.12 -6.94
N ASP A 131 9.85 -22.95 -7.58
CA ASP A 131 10.94 -22.12 -7.06
C ASP A 131 10.83 -20.66 -7.51
N TYR A 132 9.84 -20.33 -8.34
CA TYR A 132 9.56 -18.93 -8.69
C TYR A 132 9.18 -18.13 -7.44
N GLY A 133 9.82 -16.97 -7.26
CA GLY A 133 9.60 -16.13 -6.08
C GLY A 133 10.29 -16.64 -4.80
N ALA A 134 11.16 -17.67 -4.89
CA ALA A 134 12.00 -18.06 -3.76
C ALA A 134 12.78 -16.84 -3.24
N PRO A 135 13.03 -16.73 -1.91
CA PRO A 135 13.69 -15.58 -1.31
C PRO A 135 15.21 -15.57 -1.58
N THR A 136 15.57 -15.67 -2.84
CA THR A 136 16.94 -15.65 -3.34
C THR A 136 17.04 -14.71 -4.54
N PRO A 137 18.23 -14.16 -4.83
CA PRO A 137 18.42 -13.28 -5.99
C PRO A 137 17.93 -13.89 -7.31
N SER A 138 18.15 -15.18 -7.53
CA SER A 138 17.79 -15.89 -8.77
C SER A 138 16.33 -16.37 -8.82
N GLY A 139 15.52 -16.09 -7.80
CA GLY A 139 14.12 -16.51 -7.73
C GLY A 139 13.17 -15.74 -8.66
N ILE A 140 13.58 -14.57 -9.13
CA ILE A 140 12.83 -13.70 -10.04
C ILE A 140 13.73 -13.07 -11.11
N LEU A 141 13.12 -12.48 -12.14
CA LEU A 141 13.77 -11.56 -13.05
C LEU A 141 13.55 -10.11 -12.61
N TYR A 142 14.39 -9.22 -13.11
CA TYR A 142 14.42 -7.81 -12.73
C TYR A 142 14.24 -6.91 -13.96
N ASN A 143 13.39 -5.89 -13.82
CA ASN A 143 13.28 -4.80 -14.80
C ASN A 143 13.25 -3.42 -14.13
N GLY A 144 13.45 -3.39 -12.81
CA GLY A 144 13.44 -2.20 -11.98
C GLY A 144 14.83 -1.62 -11.73
N PRO A 145 14.90 -0.55 -10.90
CA PRO A 145 16.14 0.19 -10.64
C PRO A 145 17.19 -0.57 -9.81
N TYR A 146 16.83 -1.68 -9.18
CA TYR A 146 17.72 -2.44 -8.30
C TYR A 146 17.62 -3.94 -8.52
N PHE A 147 18.73 -4.63 -8.30
CA PHE A 147 18.83 -6.07 -8.14
C PHE A 147 18.82 -6.42 -6.64
N LEU A 148 18.16 -7.50 -6.27
CA LEU A 148 18.37 -8.13 -4.96
C LEU A 148 19.74 -8.83 -4.99
N LYS A 149 20.65 -8.44 -4.10
CA LYS A 149 21.99 -9.05 -3.98
C LYS A 149 22.02 -10.13 -2.92
N SER A 150 21.39 -9.89 -1.78
CA SER A 150 21.30 -10.88 -0.71
C SER A 150 20.01 -10.69 0.09
N LEU A 151 19.50 -11.81 0.61
CA LEU A 151 18.41 -11.84 1.56
C LEU A 151 18.73 -12.87 2.63
N THR A 152 19.03 -12.41 3.83
CA THR A 152 19.24 -13.25 5.01
C THR A 152 18.09 -13.04 5.97
N SER A 153 17.29 -14.08 6.18
CA SER A 153 16.10 -14.04 7.04
C SER A 153 16.44 -13.49 8.43
N LYS A 154 15.61 -12.57 8.92
CA LYS A 154 15.78 -11.90 10.22
C LYS A 154 17.16 -11.25 10.43
N SER A 155 17.81 -10.82 9.37
CA SER A 155 19.12 -10.17 9.41
C SER A 155 19.18 -8.99 8.46
N VAL A 156 19.28 -9.22 7.16
CA VAL A 156 19.53 -8.15 6.19
C VAL A 156 18.97 -8.47 4.81
N ILE A 157 18.52 -7.42 4.12
CA ILE A 157 18.24 -7.45 2.67
C ILE A 157 19.14 -6.40 2.02
N GLU A 158 19.85 -6.78 0.97
CA GLU A 158 20.74 -5.88 0.24
C GLU A 158 20.34 -5.80 -1.22
N TYR A 159 20.31 -4.57 -1.72
CA TYR A 159 20.05 -4.26 -3.13
C TYR A 159 21.21 -3.48 -3.71
N GLU A 160 21.50 -3.71 -4.99
CA GLU A 160 22.43 -2.93 -5.80
C GLU A 160 21.72 -2.30 -7.00
N LYS A 161 22.15 -1.09 -7.37
CA LYS A 161 21.66 -0.39 -8.56
C LYS A 161 21.78 -1.25 -9.81
N ASN A 162 20.70 -1.31 -10.59
CA ASN A 162 20.69 -1.92 -11.92
C ASN A 162 21.25 -0.92 -12.95
N PRO A 163 22.46 -1.11 -13.48
CA PRO A 163 23.06 -0.20 -14.44
C PRO A 163 22.36 -0.21 -15.82
N ASN A 164 21.50 -1.20 -16.05
CA ASN A 164 20.75 -1.39 -17.27
C ASN A 164 19.30 -0.91 -17.18
N TYR A 165 18.90 -0.34 -16.02
CA TYR A 165 17.56 0.21 -15.85
C TYR A 165 17.31 1.34 -16.87
N TRP A 166 16.12 1.38 -17.47
CA TRP A 166 15.80 2.34 -18.53
C TRP A 166 15.91 3.79 -18.06
N ASP A 167 15.67 4.08 -16.78
CA ASP A 167 15.75 5.41 -16.16
C ASP A 167 16.91 5.49 -15.15
N LYS A 168 18.02 4.84 -15.45
CA LYS A 168 19.21 4.73 -14.58
C LYS A 168 19.81 6.07 -14.17
N ASP A 169 19.67 7.09 -14.99
CA ASP A 169 20.24 8.42 -14.73
C ASP A 169 19.52 9.14 -13.59
N ASN A 170 18.29 8.76 -13.30
CA ASN A 170 17.52 9.23 -12.15
C ASN A 170 17.66 8.35 -10.90
N VAL A 171 18.49 7.32 -10.93
CA VAL A 171 18.80 6.47 -9.77
C VAL A 171 20.12 6.89 -9.17
N HIS A 172 20.08 7.60 -8.03
CA HIS A 172 21.25 8.22 -7.40
C HIS A 172 21.82 7.44 -6.21
N ILE A 173 21.15 6.38 -5.77
CA ILE A 173 21.60 5.53 -4.66
C ILE A 173 22.12 4.22 -5.26
N ASP A 174 23.39 3.89 -5.02
CA ASP A 174 24.01 2.70 -5.60
C ASP A 174 23.66 1.42 -4.83
N LYS A 175 23.52 1.52 -3.50
CA LYS A 175 23.26 0.38 -2.62
C LYS A 175 22.21 0.74 -1.58
N VAL A 176 21.29 -0.21 -1.34
CA VAL A 176 20.30 -0.13 -0.26
C VAL A 176 20.45 -1.34 0.63
N LYS A 177 20.63 -1.10 1.93
CA LYS A 177 20.72 -2.15 2.95
C LYS A 177 19.60 -1.96 3.95
N LEU A 178 18.72 -2.96 4.05
CA LEU A 178 17.64 -3.01 5.03
C LEU A 178 18.04 -3.96 6.15
N SER A 179 18.31 -3.44 7.32
CA SER A 179 18.62 -4.24 8.51
C SER A 179 17.33 -4.64 9.23
N PHE A 180 17.25 -5.89 9.65
CA PHE A 180 16.12 -6.39 10.42
C PHE A 180 16.10 -5.78 11.82
N TRP A 181 14.91 -5.44 12.27
CA TRP A 181 14.64 -5.02 13.64
C TRP A 181 13.45 -5.82 14.18
N ASP A 182 13.60 -6.38 15.37
CA ASP A 182 12.61 -7.27 15.99
C ASP A 182 11.42 -6.54 16.66
N GLY A 183 11.43 -5.21 16.63
CA GLY A 183 10.36 -4.39 17.20
C GLY A 183 10.52 -4.07 18.69
N GLN A 184 11.59 -4.54 19.37
CA GLN A 184 11.71 -4.41 20.82
C GLN A 184 12.40 -3.12 21.25
N ASP A 185 13.62 -2.90 20.87
CA ASP A 185 14.41 -1.73 21.28
C ASP A 185 14.34 -0.59 20.28
N THR A 186 13.43 0.36 20.52
CA THR A 186 13.28 1.55 19.68
C THR A 186 14.45 2.54 19.82
N GLY A 187 15.14 2.53 20.96
CA GLY A 187 16.30 3.39 21.21
C GLY A 187 17.48 3.00 20.34
N LYS A 188 17.67 1.71 20.08
CA LYS A 188 18.76 1.20 19.24
C LYS A 188 18.72 1.74 17.80
N LEU A 189 17.53 2.02 17.26
CA LEU A 189 17.39 2.61 15.94
C LEU A 189 17.98 4.03 15.87
N ALA A 190 17.74 4.83 16.90
CA ALA A 190 18.28 6.19 16.99
C ALA A 190 19.81 6.18 17.25
N GLU A 191 20.32 5.24 18.06
CA GLU A 191 21.76 5.06 18.26
C GLU A 191 22.46 4.70 16.94
N ASN A 192 21.92 3.76 16.16
CA ASN A 192 22.47 3.37 14.86
C ASN A 192 22.43 4.53 13.83
N PHE A 193 21.46 5.44 13.94
CA PHE A 193 21.48 6.67 13.16
C PHE A 193 22.57 7.62 13.63
N LYS A 194 22.71 7.79 14.95
CA LYS A 194 23.70 8.68 15.57
C LYS A 194 25.15 8.28 15.29
N ASP A 195 25.44 6.98 15.30
CA ASP A 195 26.78 6.44 15.02
C ASP A 195 27.09 6.29 13.52
N GLY A 196 26.11 6.63 12.65
CA GLY A 196 26.26 6.55 11.20
C GLY A 196 26.06 5.16 10.60
N SER A 197 25.68 4.14 11.39
CA SER A 197 25.36 2.80 10.91
C SER A 197 24.10 2.79 10.05
N PHE A 198 23.14 3.69 10.32
CA PHE A 198 21.95 3.91 9.53
C PHE A 198 21.91 5.31 8.92
N THR A 199 21.58 5.38 7.64
CA THR A 199 21.31 6.66 6.96
C THR A 199 19.94 7.21 7.31
N MET A 200 18.99 6.34 7.66
CA MET A 200 17.63 6.67 8.04
C MET A 200 17.14 5.67 9.08
N ALA A 201 16.47 6.16 10.11
CA ALA A 201 15.84 5.34 11.12
C ALA A 201 14.45 5.88 11.48
N ARG A 202 13.53 5.01 11.88
CA ARG A 202 12.23 5.43 12.38
C ARG A 202 12.36 5.89 13.83
N LEU A 203 11.84 7.08 14.11
CA LEU A 203 11.71 7.60 15.45
C LEU A 203 10.30 7.30 15.99
N PHE A 204 10.23 6.72 17.19
CA PHE A 204 8.98 6.31 17.83
C PHE A 204 8.63 7.25 18.99
N PRO A 205 7.54 8.02 18.88
CA PRO A 205 7.09 8.90 19.97
C PRO A 205 6.69 8.17 21.25
N THR A 206 6.42 6.87 21.17
CA THR A 206 6.13 6.00 22.31
C THR A 206 7.39 5.57 23.09
N SER A 207 8.58 5.83 22.56
CA SER A 207 9.84 5.53 23.23
C SER A 207 10.09 6.51 24.38
N ALA A 208 10.59 6.01 25.50
CA ALA A 208 10.96 6.85 26.65
C ALA A 208 12.05 7.89 26.29
N SER A 209 12.92 7.57 25.34
CA SER A 209 13.99 8.45 24.85
C SER A 209 13.49 9.50 23.82
N TYR A 210 12.24 9.43 23.38
CA TYR A 210 11.74 10.30 22.31
C TYR A 210 11.94 11.80 22.56
N PRO A 211 11.63 12.37 23.74
CA PRO A 211 11.78 13.82 23.98
C PRO A 211 13.23 14.32 23.83
N GLU A 212 14.19 13.50 24.22
CA GLU A 212 15.62 13.82 24.08
C GLU A 212 16.05 13.73 22.61
N LEU A 213 15.66 12.66 21.93
CA LEU A 213 15.96 12.44 20.52
C LEU A 213 15.28 13.48 19.61
N GLU A 214 14.04 13.86 19.90
CA GLU A 214 13.35 14.93 19.17
C GLU A 214 14.09 16.27 19.28
N LYS A 215 14.64 16.56 20.45
CA LYS A 215 15.43 17.77 20.66
C LYS A 215 16.81 17.69 19.98
N GLU A 216 17.50 16.54 20.12
CA GLU A 216 18.85 16.34 19.56
C GLU A 216 18.82 16.36 18.02
N PHE A 217 17.84 15.69 17.40
CA PHE A 217 17.74 15.53 15.95
C PHE A 217 16.70 16.43 15.29
N LYS A 218 16.31 17.50 15.93
CA LYS A 218 15.25 18.42 15.46
C LYS A 218 15.31 18.73 13.95
N ASP A 219 16.51 19.00 13.43
CA ASP A 219 16.72 19.40 12.04
C ASP A 219 16.79 18.20 11.07
N ASN A 220 16.88 16.98 11.60
CA ASN A 220 16.94 15.74 10.84
C ASN A 220 15.59 14.99 10.81
N ILE A 221 14.61 15.43 11.62
CA ILE A 221 13.30 14.78 11.66
C ILE A 221 12.46 15.16 10.44
N VAL A 222 12.10 14.15 9.67
CA VAL A 222 11.20 14.30 8.52
C VAL A 222 9.88 13.63 8.83
N TYR A 223 8.80 14.44 8.80
CA TYR A 223 7.45 13.89 8.84
C TYR A 223 7.05 13.45 7.44
N THR A 224 6.73 12.16 7.32
CA THR A 224 6.22 11.65 6.04
C THR A 224 4.85 12.25 5.73
N PRO A 225 4.46 12.34 4.45
CA PRO A 225 3.09 12.66 4.10
C PRO A 225 2.12 11.67 4.74
N GLN A 226 0.92 12.13 5.01
CA GLN A 226 -0.14 11.25 5.48
C GLN A 226 -0.45 10.21 4.39
N ASP A 227 -0.50 8.94 4.79
CA ASP A 227 -0.93 7.85 3.93
C ASP A 227 -2.46 7.81 3.79
N SER A 228 -2.97 6.80 3.08
CA SER A 228 -4.39 6.58 2.87
C SER A 228 -5.10 5.95 4.07
N THR A 229 -4.39 5.71 5.18
CA THR A 229 -4.92 5.01 6.35
C THR A 229 -5.65 5.96 7.29
N THR A 230 -6.83 5.55 7.74
CA THR A 230 -7.58 6.22 8.80
C THR A 230 -7.72 5.29 10.00
N TYR A 231 -7.21 5.73 11.13
CA TYR A 231 -7.36 5.02 12.40
C TYR A 231 -8.61 5.55 13.11
N LEU A 232 -9.47 4.63 13.51
CA LEU A 232 -10.73 4.96 14.17
C LEU A 232 -11.09 3.94 15.25
N VAL A 233 -11.90 4.35 16.19
CA VAL A 233 -12.57 3.44 17.13
C VAL A 233 -13.99 3.20 16.61
N GLY A 234 -14.24 1.98 16.14
CA GLY A 234 -15.55 1.56 15.66
C GLY A 234 -16.37 0.88 16.76
N THR A 235 -17.67 1.14 16.80
CA THR A 235 -18.61 0.42 17.65
C THR A 235 -19.34 -0.66 16.86
N ASN A 236 -19.24 -1.93 17.29
CA ASN A 236 -19.99 -3.00 16.67
C ASN A 236 -21.44 -3.00 17.19
N ILE A 237 -22.34 -2.39 16.42
CA ILE A 237 -23.76 -2.25 16.77
C ILE A 237 -24.60 -3.45 16.41
N ASP A 238 -24.07 -4.39 15.61
CA ASP A 238 -24.76 -5.62 15.22
C ASP A 238 -23.86 -6.84 15.39
N ARG A 239 -23.40 -7.05 16.62
CA ARG A 239 -22.51 -8.12 16.99
C ARG A 239 -23.19 -9.48 16.83
N GLN A 240 -22.59 -10.38 16.03
CA GLN A 240 -23.09 -11.74 15.80
C GLN A 240 -22.44 -12.80 16.72
N SER A 241 -21.26 -12.52 17.26
CA SER A 241 -20.54 -13.45 18.14
C SER A 241 -20.04 -12.75 19.41
N TYR A 242 -20.23 -13.40 20.54
CA TYR A 242 -19.78 -12.93 21.85
C TYR A 242 -18.59 -13.73 22.40
N LYS A 243 -17.97 -14.61 21.57
CA LYS A 243 -16.88 -15.51 21.96
C LYS A 243 -15.72 -14.79 22.67
N TYR A 244 -15.41 -13.56 22.26
CA TYR A 244 -14.26 -12.80 22.76
C TYR A 244 -14.67 -11.61 23.64
N THR A 245 -15.78 -11.70 24.34
CA THR A 245 -16.26 -10.66 25.26
C THR A 245 -16.55 -11.21 26.63
N SER A 246 -16.57 -10.34 27.64
CA SER A 246 -17.02 -10.68 29.01
C SER A 246 -18.54 -10.75 29.14
N LYS A 247 -19.32 -10.57 28.07
CA LYS A 247 -20.79 -10.58 28.10
C LYS A 247 -21.30 -12.02 27.97
N THR A 248 -21.66 -12.64 29.07
CA THR A 248 -22.07 -14.04 29.12
C THR A 248 -23.58 -14.22 29.19
N THR A 249 -24.32 -13.33 29.84
CA THR A 249 -25.78 -13.42 29.96
C THR A 249 -26.50 -12.69 28.82
N ASP A 250 -27.72 -13.11 28.52
CA ASP A 250 -28.53 -12.48 27.48
C ASP A 250 -28.94 -11.04 27.86
N GLU A 251 -29.13 -10.77 29.15
CA GLU A 251 -29.37 -9.43 29.66
C GLU A 251 -28.16 -8.51 29.35
N GLN A 252 -26.92 -8.94 29.63
CA GLN A 252 -25.70 -8.20 29.34
C GLN A 252 -25.54 -7.91 27.84
N LYS A 253 -25.82 -8.91 26.99
CA LYS A 253 -25.75 -8.79 25.53
C LYS A 253 -26.77 -7.77 25.02
N THR A 254 -28.03 -7.91 25.47
CA THR A 254 -29.15 -7.03 25.07
C THR A 254 -28.93 -5.59 25.53
N SER A 255 -28.54 -5.40 26.79
CA SER A 255 -28.26 -4.06 27.35
C SER A 255 -27.10 -3.37 26.64
N THR A 256 -26.02 -4.13 26.34
CA THR A 256 -24.89 -3.61 25.57
C THR A 256 -25.32 -3.20 24.16
N LYS A 257 -26.08 -4.02 23.46
CA LYS A 257 -26.61 -3.70 22.11
C LYS A 257 -27.49 -2.44 22.16
N LYS A 258 -28.39 -2.35 23.14
CA LYS A 258 -29.26 -1.18 23.32
C LYS A 258 -28.46 0.11 23.55
N ALA A 259 -27.41 0.06 24.39
CA ALA A 259 -26.54 1.21 24.63
C ALA A 259 -25.80 1.62 23.37
N LEU A 260 -25.20 0.65 22.63
CA LEU A 260 -24.46 0.95 21.39
C LEU A 260 -25.35 1.43 20.25
N LEU A 261 -26.63 1.08 20.20
CA LEU A 261 -27.60 1.60 19.24
C LEU A 261 -28.04 3.03 19.57
N ASN A 262 -27.91 3.46 20.83
CA ASN A 262 -28.24 4.81 21.22
C ASN A 262 -27.20 5.81 20.70
N LYS A 263 -27.66 6.77 19.90
CA LYS A 263 -26.77 7.80 19.30
C LYS A 263 -26.09 8.64 20.37
N ASP A 264 -26.83 9.09 21.39
CA ASP A 264 -26.29 9.97 22.40
C ASP A 264 -25.25 9.29 23.27
N PHE A 265 -25.40 7.97 23.51
CA PHE A 265 -24.38 7.18 24.18
C PHE A 265 -23.08 7.11 23.37
N ARG A 266 -23.18 6.89 22.06
CA ARG A 266 -21.98 6.88 21.19
C ARG A 266 -21.32 8.27 21.11
N GLN A 267 -22.12 9.32 21.05
CA GLN A 267 -21.61 10.70 21.09
C GLN A 267 -20.93 11.02 22.41
N ALA A 268 -21.51 10.60 23.53
CA ALA A 268 -20.91 10.79 24.86
C ALA A 268 -19.52 10.10 24.94
N LEU A 269 -19.38 8.89 24.38
CA LEU A 269 -18.08 8.22 24.28
C LEU A 269 -17.09 9.01 23.43
N ALA A 270 -17.53 9.57 22.30
CA ALA A 270 -16.68 10.36 21.43
C ALA A 270 -16.22 11.68 22.10
N PHE A 271 -17.11 12.36 22.83
CA PHE A 271 -16.77 13.59 23.59
C PHE A 271 -15.87 13.30 24.79
N GLY A 272 -16.04 12.14 25.45
CA GLY A 272 -15.23 11.76 26.59
C GLY A 272 -13.85 11.23 26.25
N PHE A 273 -13.54 10.98 24.96
CA PHE A 273 -12.26 10.46 24.52
C PHE A 273 -11.31 11.60 24.13
N ASP A 274 -10.21 11.74 24.86
CA ASP A 274 -9.16 12.72 24.53
C ASP A 274 -8.33 12.22 23.35
N ARG A 275 -8.75 12.59 22.15
CA ARG A 275 -8.11 12.21 20.89
C ARG A 275 -6.72 12.81 20.73
N LYS A 276 -6.51 14.02 21.24
CA LYS A 276 -5.22 14.71 21.16
C LYS A 276 -4.17 14.01 22.05
N ALA A 277 -4.53 13.68 23.29
CA ALA A 277 -3.65 12.94 24.18
C ALA A 277 -3.28 11.56 23.57
N TYR A 278 -4.27 10.84 23.03
CA TYR A 278 -4.04 9.56 22.37
C TYR A 278 -3.13 9.71 21.13
N ALA A 279 -3.44 10.63 20.23
CA ALA A 279 -2.66 10.86 19.02
C ALA A 279 -1.22 11.29 19.35
N SER A 280 -1.02 12.07 20.44
CA SER A 280 0.30 12.48 20.89
C SER A 280 1.18 11.31 21.37
N GLN A 281 0.58 10.29 21.98
CA GLN A 281 1.32 9.08 22.37
C GLN A 281 1.85 8.29 21.16
N VAL A 282 1.09 8.28 20.04
CA VAL A 282 1.45 7.53 18.84
C VAL A 282 2.37 8.33 17.91
N ASN A 283 2.16 9.65 17.80
CA ASN A 283 2.77 10.48 16.76
C ASN A 283 3.59 11.67 17.32
N GLY A 284 3.75 11.76 18.64
CA GLY A 284 4.31 12.93 19.31
C GLY A 284 3.37 14.14 19.28
N ALA A 285 3.64 15.13 20.14
CA ALA A 285 2.77 16.32 20.26
C ALA A 285 2.66 17.10 18.93
N ASN A 286 3.78 17.25 18.23
CA ASN A 286 3.84 17.95 16.94
C ASN A 286 3.17 17.18 15.78
N GLY A 287 3.21 15.85 15.81
CA GLY A 287 2.54 14.99 14.82
C GLY A 287 1.03 14.92 15.05
N ALA A 288 0.59 14.87 16.30
CA ALA A 288 -0.82 14.74 16.65
C ALA A 288 -1.69 15.83 16.05
N THR A 289 -1.26 17.09 16.14
CA THR A 289 -2.02 18.24 15.62
C THR A 289 -2.17 18.22 14.10
N LYS A 290 -1.32 17.50 13.38
CA LYS A 290 -1.39 17.34 11.91
C LYS A 290 -2.31 16.23 11.47
N LEU A 291 -2.69 15.32 12.37
CA LEU A 291 -3.40 14.08 12.05
C LEU A 291 -4.86 14.06 12.52
N LEU A 292 -5.22 14.88 13.53
CA LEU A 292 -6.58 14.93 14.06
C LEU A 292 -7.54 15.53 13.04
N ARG A 293 -8.65 14.85 12.81
CA ARG A 293 -9.73 15.29 11.92
C ARG A 293 -11.06 14.61 12.24
N ASN A 294 -12.14 15.21 11.85
CA ASN A 294 -13.51 14.68 11.96
C ASN A 294 -13.99 14.09 10.63
N LEU A 295 -13.08 13.63 9.81
CA LEU A 295 -13.37 13.08 8.50
C LEU A 295 -12.75 11.68 8.36
N PHE A 296 -13.53 10.74 7.84
CA PHE A 296 -13.05 9.39 7.57
C PHE A 296 -12.04 9.36 6.42
N VAL A 297 -12.27 10.17 5.38
CA VAL A 297 -11.38 10.24 4.21
C VAL A 297 -10.13 11.06 4.55
N PRO A 298 -8.90 10.50 4.37
CA PRO A 298 -7.68 11.26 4.60
C PRO A 298 -7.59 12.50 3.72
N PRO A 299 -6.97 13.59 4.19
CA PRO A 299 -6.66 14.76 3.37
C PRO A 299 -5.86 14.34 2.13
N THR A 300 -6.06 15.04 1.01
CA THR A 300 -5.41 14.80 -0.28
C THR A 300 -5.75 13.48 -0.99
N PHE A 301 -6.48 12.57 -0.34
CA PHE A 301 -6.85 11.29 -0.96
C PHE A 301 -7.99 11.46 -1.98
N VAL A 302 -8.96 12.33 -1.68
CA VAL A 302 -10.04 12.69 -2.60
C VAL A 302 -10.01 14.19 -2.85
N GLN A 303 -9.96 14.59 -4.10
CA GLN A 303 -10.01 15.97 -4.53
C GLN A 303 -11.11 16.17 -5.58
N ALA A 304 -11.77 17.30 -5.53
CA ALA A 304 -12.69 17.75 -6.56
C ALA A 304 -12.51 19.26 -6.77
N ASP A 305 -12.51 19.70 -8.02
CA ASP A 305 -12.33 21.11 -8.41
C ASP A 305 -11.07 21.76 -7.80
N GLY A 306 -9.99 20.99 -7.69
CA GLY A 306 -8.72 21.44 -7.12
C GLY A 306 -8.72 21.63 -5.59
N LYS A 307 -9.81 21.25 -4.90
CA LYS A 307 -9.95 21.32 -3.44
C LYS A 307 -9.94 19.94 -2.82
N ASN A 308 -9.34 19.83 -1.64
CA ASN A 308 -9.41 18.64 -0.81
C ASN A 308 -10.87 18.43 -0.33
N PHE A 309 -11.34 17.18 -0.36
CA PHE A 309 -12.70 16.84 0.08
C PHE A 309 -13.00 17.31 1.50
N GLY A 310 -12.03 17.23 2.42
CA GLY A 310 -12.17 17.74 3.79
C GLY A 310 -12.49 19.23 3.85
N GLU A 311 -11.86 20.04 2.99
CA GLU A 311 -12.15 21.48 2.90
C GLU A 311 -13.55 21.77 2.37
N MET A 312 -14.03 20.94 1.42
CA MET A 312 -15.37 21.11 0.83
C MET A 312 -16.51 20.82 1.80
N VAL A 313 -16.29 19.92 2.77
CA VAL A 313 -17.32 19.48 3.71
C VAL A 313 -17.12 20.03 5.13
N LYS A 314 -16.08 20.81 5.35
CA LYS A 314 -15.66 21.33 6.65
C LYS A 314 -16.82 21.92 7.47
N ASP A 315 -17.64 22.76 6.86
CA ASP A 315 -18.74 23.44 7.54
C ASP A 315 -19.94 22.51 7.87
N LYS A 316 -19.89 21.27 7.37
CA LYS A 316 -20.94 20.26 7.61
C LYS A 316 -20.53 19.23 8.65
N LEU A 317 -19.29 19.27 9.14
CA LEU A 317 -18.76 18.33 10.11
C LEU A 317 -19.07 18.78 11.54
N VAL A 318 -19.32 17.80 12.41
CA VAL A 318 -19.39 18.03 13.86
C VAL A 318 -17.97 18.30 14.35
N THR A 319 -17.80 19.37 15.13
CA THR A 319 -16.54 19.70 15.79
C THR A 319 -16.53 19.15 17.22
N TYR A 320 -15.40 18.63 17.64
CA TYR A 320 -15.16 18.11 19.00
C TYR A 320 -14.04 18.89 19.70
N GLY A 321 -13.97 20.20 19.46
CA GLY A 321 -12.91 21.06 19.97
C GLY A 321 -11.99 21.57 18.87
N ASP A 322 -10.68 21.61 19.15
CA ASP A 322 -9.65 22.14 18.26
C ASP A 322 -9.02 21.10 17.31
N GLU A 323 -9.53 19.88 17.31
CA GLU A 323 -8.98 18.76 16.56
C GLU A 323 -9.32 18.77 15.07
N TRP A 324 -10.12 19.68 14.65
CA TRP A 324 -10.30 19.92 13.23
C TRP A 324 -9.13 20.74 12.69
N SER A 325 -8.55 20.29 11.63
CA SER A 325 -7.57 21.05 10.84
C SER A 325 -7.74 20.75 9.35
#